data_dcff7cd363a99c84c0ed254df8a8bce0
#
_entry.id   dcff7cd363a99c84c0ed254df8a8bce0
#
_cell.length_a   1.000
_cell.length_b   1.000
_cell.length_c   1.000
_cell.angle_alpha   90.00
_cell.angle_beta   90.00
_cell.angle_gamma   90.00
#
_symmetry.space_group_name_H-M   'P 1'
#
loop_
_entity.id
_entity.type
_entity.pdbx_description
1 polymer ?
#
loop_
_entity_poly.entity_id
_entity_poly.type
_entity_poly.pdbx_seq_one_letter_code
_entity_poly.pdbx_strand_id
1 'polypeptide(L)'
;FGVDLDIATVLLAMIPFFTILFTPLFGALVDKVGKATLWMIVGSALVLTSHLIITFAPQGVPFYAYIAIALLGIGYSLVPSAMWPSVPKIIPEKNLGTAYSLIYWVQNLGMWAVPIYVGRIFTKEITEAGNITQEISAAIHAEYVFIFLGVVAIGTALMLFFSSKNHPELHLDQPAQ
;
A
#
# COMPACT_ATOMS: atom_id res chain seq x y z
N PHE A 1 -14.53 -14.68 3.12
CA PHE A 1 -15.69 -13.79 3.29
C PHE A 1 -16.97 -14.30 2.60
N GLY A 2 -16.96 -15.46 1.95
CA GLY A 2 -18.14 -15.98 1.22
C GLY A 2 -18.47 -15.18 -0.04
N VAL A 3 -17.50 -14.50 -0.62
CA VAL A 3 -17.63 -13.79 -1.89
C VAL A 3 -17.47 -14.80 -3.02
N ASP A 4 -18.37 -14.75 -4.00
CA ASP A 4 -18.31 -15.59 -5.19
C ASP A 4 -17.01 -15.33 -5.98
N LEU A 5 -16.43 -16.33 -6.63
CA LEU A 5 -15.13 -16.23 -7.31
C LEU A 5 -15.15 -15.16 -8.42
N ASP A 6 -16.24 -15.06 -9.16
CA ASP A 6 -16.38 -14.05 -10.21
C ASP A 6 -16.37 -12.62 -9.60
N ILE A 7 -17.07 -12.42 -8.49
CA ILE A 7 -17.08 -11.15 -7.78
C ILE A 7 -15.70 -10.85 -7.15
N ALA A 8 -15.05 -11.85 -6.58
CA ALA A 8 -13.71 -11.70 -6.02
C ALA A 8 -12.70 -11.26 -7.09
N THR A 9 -12.79 -11.82 -8.29
CA THR A 9 -11.95 -11.44 -9.43
C THR A 9 -12.19 -9.98 -9.84
N VAL A 10 -13.45 -9.54 -9.90
CA VAL A 10 -13.81 -8.14 -10.17
C VAL A 10 -13.28 -7.21 -9.08
N LEU A 11 -13.40 -7.59 -7.81
CA LEU A 11 -12.89 -6.80 -6.68
C LEU A 11 -11.37 -6.60 -6.78
N LEU A 12 -10.62 -7.65 -7.11
CA LEU A 12 -9.16 -7.52 -7.30
C LEU A 12 -8.82 -6.60 -8.48
N ALA A 13 -9.59 -6.66 -9.57
CA ALA A 13 -9.42 -5.77 -10.72
C ALA A 13 -9.76 -4.30 -10.39
N MET A 14 -10.55 -4.05 -9.35
CA MET A 14 -10.87 -2.69 -8.90
C MET A 14 -9.65 -1.96 -8.33
N ILE A 15 -8.64 -2.65 -7.78
CA ILE A 15 -7.44 -2.01 -7.22
C ILE A 15 -6.69 -1.18 -8.28
N PRO A 16 -6.26 -1.74 -9.42
CA PRO A 16 -5.64 -0.95 -10.48
C PRO A 16 -6.60 0.10 -11.07
N PHE A 17 -7.90 -0.18 -11.15
CA PHE A 17 -8.88 0.79 -11.59
C PHE A 17 -8.95 2.00 -10.66
N PHE A 18 -8.98 1.80 -9.34
CA PHE A 18 -8.89 2.89 -8.36
C PHE A 18 -7.58 3.67 -8.51
N THR A 19 -6.47 2.98 -8.79
CA THR A 19 -5.18 3.64 -9.00
C THR A 19 -5.22 4.59 -10.21
N ILE A 20 -5.75 4.13 -11.34
CA ILE A 20 -5.88 4.95 -12.55
C ILE A 20 -6.77 6.18 -12.29
N LEU A 21 -7.88 6.01 -11.58
CA LEU A 21 -8.85 7.07 -11.31
C LEU A 21 -8.37 8.05 -10.24
N PHE A 22 -7.89 7.54 -9.11
CA PHE A 22 -7.60 8.34 -7.93
C PHE A 22 -6.19 8.95 -7.91
N THR A 23 -5.20 8.34 -8.57
CA THR A 23 -3.83 8.90 -8.56
C THR A 23 -3.77 10.32 -9.10
N PRO A 24 -4.39 10.67 -10.24
CA PRO A 24 -4.41 12.06 -10.71
C PRO A 24 -5.16 13.01 -9.76
N LEU A 25 -6.28 12.55 -9.18
CA LEU A 25 -7.08 13.33 -8.24
C LEU A 25 -6.30 13.61 -6.95
N PHE A 26 -5.67 12.60 -6.39
CA PHE A 26 -4.83 12.76 -5.20
C PHE A 26 -3.55 13.56 -5.49
N GLY A 27 -2.95 13.39 -6.67
CA GLY A 27 -1.83 14.23 -7.10
C GLY A 27 -2.21 15.70 -7.09
N ALA A 28 -3.31 16.07 -7.75
CA ALA A 28 -3.81 17.43 -7.76
C ALA A 28 -4.17 17.96 -6.35
N LEU A 29 -4.70 17.08 -5.47
CA LEU A 29 -5.00 17.42 -4.09
C LEU A 29 -3.72 17.70 -3.29
N VAL A 30 -2.72 16.84 -3.40
CA VAL A 30 -1.42 16.99 -2.74
C VAL A 30 -0.71 18.25 -3.23
N ASP A 31 -0.74 18.51 -4.52
CA ASP A 31 -0.14 19.72 -5.11
C ASP A 31 -0.79 20.98 -4.59
N LYS A 32 -2.13 20.99 -4.47
CA LYS A 32 -2.89 22.15 -4.01
C LYS A 32 -2.79 22.40 -2.50
N VAL A 33 -2.85 21.33 -1.70
CA VAL A 33 -2.92 21.42 -0.24
C VAL A 33 -1.53 21.36 0.40
N GLY A 34 -0.57 20.74 -0.28
CA GLY A 34 0.70 20.33 0.33
C GLY A 34 0.51 19.18 1.31
N LYS A 35 1.31 19.18 2.38
CA LYS A 35 1.26 18.18 3.46
C LYS A 35 1.50 16.75 2.95
N ALA A 36 2.44 16.60 2.02
CA ALA A 36 2.75 15.31 1.38
C ALA A 36 2.98 14.19 2.40
N THR A 37 3.73 14.48 3.47
CA THR A 37 4.02 13.51 4.53
C THR A 37 2.77 13.03 5.27
N LEU A 38 1.81 13.93 5.51
CA LEU A 38 0.52 13.56 6.13
C LEU A 38 -0.28 12.64 5.22
N TRP A 39 -0.33 12.92 3.91
CA TRP A 39 -1.03 12.07 2.95
C TRP A 39 -0.40 10.68 2.83
N MET A 40 0.94 10.57 2.95
CA MET A 40 1.63 9.27 3.02
C MET A 40 1.21 8.49 4.28
N ILE A 41 1.10 9.14 5.44
CA ILE A 41 0.62 8.50 6.68
C ILE A 41 -0.82 8.02 6.52
N VAL A 42 -1.71 8.86 6.00
CA VAL A 42 -3.12 8.51 5.79
C VAL A 42 -3.25 7.34 4.83
N GLY A 43 -2.55 7.39 3.69
CA GLY A 43 -2.57 6.30 2.70
C GLY A 43 -2.03 4.98 3.27
N SER A 44 -0.91 5.02 3.98
CA SER A 44 -0.34 3.84 4.64
C SER A 44 -1.27 3.27 5.73
N ALA A 45 -1.96 4.14 6.48
CA ALA A 45 -2.94 3.72 7.48
C ALA A 45 -4.17 3.05 6.84
N LEU A 46 -4.65 3.55 5.70
CA LEU A 46 -5.74 2.91 4.95
C LEU A 46 -5.34 1.52 4.45
N VAL A 47 -4.12 1.39 3.90
CA VAL A 47 -3.58 0.09 3.45
C VAL A 47 -3.48 -0.88 4.63
N LEU A 48 -2.89 -0.46 5.76
CA LEU A 48 -2.79 -1.32 6.94
C LEU A 48 -4.18 -1.72 7.46
N THR A 49 -5.12 -0.78 7.53
CA THR A 49 -6.49 -1.05 7.97
C THR A 49 -7.18 -2.07 7.07
N SER A 50 -6.96 -2.00 5.75
CA SER A 50 -7.46 -3.01 4.81
C SER A 50 -6.97 -4.42 5.16
N HIS A 51 -5.66 -4.60 5.34
CA HIS A 51 -5.07 -5.89 5.70
C HIS A 51 -5.53 -6.39 7.08
N LEU A 52 -5.72 -5.49 8.04
CA LEU A 52 -6.30 -5.85 9.34
C LEU A 52 -7.75 -6.34 9.20
N ILE A 53 -8.57 -5.70 8.35
CA ILE A 53 -9.93 -6.16 8.07
C ILE A 53 -9.90 -7.54 7.42
N ILE A 54 -9.05 -7.76 6.41
CA ILE A 54 -8.93 -9.06 5.74
C ILE A 54 -8.56 -10.17 6.74
N THR A 55 -7.68 -9.86 7.68
CA THR A 55 -7.16 -10.84 8.64
C THR A 55 -8.15 -11.14 9.77
N PHE A 56 -8.78 -10.12 10.34
CA PHE A 56 -9.50 -10.24 11.62
C PHE A 56 -11.02 -10.11 11.51
N ALA A 57 -11.56 -9.66 10.38
CA ALA A 57 -13.01 -9.54 10.25
C ALA A 57 -13.69 -10.92 10.20
N PRO A 58 -14.96 -11.02 10.65
CA PRO A 58 -15.73 -12.25 10.62
C PRO A 58 -15.80 -12.87 9.22
N GLN A 59 -15.53 -14.17 9.14
CA GLN A 59 -15.66 -14.92 7.89
C GLN A 59 -17.14 -15.06 7.49
N GLY A 60 -17.40 -15.21 6.19
CA GLY A 60 -18.75 -15.38 5.67
C GLY A 60 -19.57 -14.08 5.54
N VAL A 61 -18.96 -12.91 5.75
CA VAL A 61 -19.60 -11.60 5.58
C VAL A 61 -18.95 -10.83 4.44
N PRO A 62 -19.52 -10.83 3.22
CA PRO A 62 -18.95 -10.20 2.02
C PRO A 62 -18.67 -8.70 2.17
N PHE A 63 -19.42 -8.02 3.00
CA PHE A 63 -19.29 -6.58 3.26
C PHE A 63 -17.86 -6.16 3.64
N TYR A 64 -17.17 -6.97 4.44
CA TYR A 64 -15.78 -6.68 4.84
C TYR A 64 -14.81 -6.77 3.67
N ALA A 65 -15.04 -7.66 2.71
CA ALA A 65 -14.22 -7.74 1.51
C ALA A 65 -14.34 -6.45 0.66
N TYR A 66 -15.55 -5.94 0.48
CA TYR A 66 -15.78 -4.70 -0.27
C TYR A 66 -15.09 -3.49 0.39
N ILE A 67 -15.23 -3.34 1.71
CA ILE A 67 -14.57 -2.26 2.43
C ILE A 67 -13.04 -2.40 2.35
N ALA A 68 -12.51 -3.58 2.59
CA ALA A 68 -11.07 -3.80 2.55
C ALA A 68 -10.48 -3.43 1.19
N ILE A 69 -11.07 -3.89 0.08
CA ILE A 69 -10.60 -3.56 -1.27
C ILE A 69 -10.73 -2.07 -1.58
N ALA A 70 -11.81 -1.41 -1.14
CA ALA A 70 -11.96 0.03 -1.32
C ALA A 70 -10.87 0.81 -0.57
N LEU A 71 -10.62 0.50 0.70
CA LEU A 71 -9.56 1.11 1.50
C LEU A 71 -8.18 0.86 0.90
N LEU A 72 -7.93 -0.38 0.44
CA LEU A 72 -6.67 -0.75 -0.21
C LEU A 72 -6.44 0.07 -1.47
N GLY A 73 -7.43 0.15 -2.36
CA GLY A 73 -7.32 0.89 -3.61
C GLY A 73 -7.11 2.40 -3.41
N ILE A 74 -7.82 3.00 -2.45
CA ILE A 74 -7.66 4.41 -2.09
C ILE A 74 -6.27 4.64 -1.48
N GLY A 75 -5.86 3.86 -0.51
CA GLY A 75 -4.56 4.00 0.14
C GLY A 75 -3.40 3.77 -0.81
N TYR A 76 -3.51 2.75 -1.67
CA TYR A 76 -2.53 2.42 -2.69
C TYR A 76 -2.38 3.51 -3.77
N SER A 77 -3.43 4.28 -4.03
CA SER A 77 -3.38 5.42 -4.93
C SER A 77 -2.79 6.67 -4.26
N LEU A 78 -3.09 6.86 -2.98
CA LEU A 78 -2.73 8.08 -2.24
C LEU A 78 -1.22 8.13 -1.91
N VAL A 79 -0.62 7.01 -1.50
CA VAL A 79 0.81 6.97 -1.14
C VAL A 79 1.72 7.40 -2.29
N PRO A 80 1.66 6.80 -3.49
CA PRO A 80 2.52 7.22 -4.59
C PRO A 80 2.22 8.64 -5.07
N SER A 81 0.97 9.09 -5.01
CA SER A 81 0.59 10.47 -5.38
C SER A 81 1.28 11.53 -4.51
N ALA A 82 1.59 11.20 -3.26
CA ALA A 82 2.32 12.09 -2.35
C ALA A 82 3.83 11.85 -2.41
N MET A 83 4.27 10.59 -2.57
CA MET A 83 5.68 10.20 -2.49
C MET A 83 6.49 10.66 -3.71
N TRP A 84 6.01 10.37 -4.93
CA TRP A 84 6.78 10.65 -6.14
C TRP A 84 7.10 12.14 -6.33
N PRO A 85 6.16 13.09 -6.15
CA PRO A 85 6.46 14.52 -6.22
C PRO A 85 7.35 15.03 -5.09
N SER A 86 7.49 14.28 -4.00
CA SER A 86 8.35 14.66 -2.87
C SER A 86 9.84 14.40 -3.11
N VAL A 87 10.18 13.45 -4.00
CA VAL A 87 11.58 13.08 -4.27
C VAL A 87 12.41 14.28 -4.79
N PRO A 88 11.96 15.05 -5.80
CA PRO A 88 12.74 16.18 -6.30
C PRO A 88 12.82 17.36 -5.32
N LYS A 89 11.99 17.38 -4.28
CA LYS A 89 12.10 18.39 -3.21
C LYS A 89 13.27 18.11 -2.24
N ILE A 90 13.69 16.85 -2.15
CA ILE A 90 14.72 16.39 -1.21
C ILE A 90 16.06 16.19 -1.92
N ILE A 91 16.02 15.73 -3.17
CA ILE A 91 17.21 15.30 -3.93
C ILE A 91 17.58 16.35 -4.96
N PRO A 92 18.86 16.79 -4.98
CA PRO A 92 19.34 17.71 -6.02
C PRO A 92 19.12 17.13 -7.43
N GLU A 93 18.77 18.00 -8.38
CA GLU A 93 18.41 17.63 -9.76
C GLU A 93 19.42 16.68 -10.42
N LYS A 94 20.71 16.96 -10.26
CA LYS A 94 21.82 16.13 -10.79
C LYS A 94 21.82 14.68 -10.29
N ASN A 95 21.15 14.38 -9.16
CA ASN A 95 21.11 13.07 -8.52
C ASN A 95 19.76 12.38 -8.65
N LEU A 96 18.74 13.02 -9.26
CA LEU A 96 17.38 12.47 -9.35
C LEU A 96 17.33 11.12 -10.05
N GLY A 97 18.09 10.95 -11.15
CA GLY A 97 18.16 9.67 -11.86
C GLY A 97 18.63 8.53 -10.95
N THR A 98 19.67 8.76 -10.16
CA THR A 98 20.18 7.76 -9.21
C THR A 98 19.17 7.49 -8.09
N ALA A 99 18.54 8.53 -7.55
CA ALA A 99 17.54 8.38 -6.50
C ALA A 99 16.35 7.55 -6.97
N TYR A 100 15.78 7.87 -8.14
CA TYR A 100 14.68 7.09 -8.70
C TYR A 100 15.08 5.65 -9.01
N SER A 101 16.28 5.44 -9.56
CA SER A 101 16.79 4.08 -9.83
C SER A 101 16.90 3.25 -8.56
N LEU A 102 17.37 3.85 -7.46
CA LEU A 102 17.48 3.17 -6.17
C LEU A 102 16.09 2.85 -5.58
N ILE A 103 15.14 3.78 -5.65
CA ILE A 103 13.76 3.56 -5.20
C ILE A 103 13.12 2.40 -6.00
N TYR A 104 13.23 2.42 -7.33
CA TYR A 104 12.73 1.35 -8.18
C TYR A 104 13.43 0.02 -7.93
N TRP A 105 14.73 0.03 -7.64
CA TRP A 105 15.46 -1.20 -7.31
C TRP A 105 14.92 -1.83 -6.03
N VAL A 106 14.73 -1.05 -4.96
CA VAL A 106 14.13 -1.53 -3.70
C VAL A 106 12.70 -2.01 -3.92
N GLN A 107 11.89 -1.26 -4.69
CA GLN A 107 10.52 -1.66 -5.03
C GLN A 107 10.48 -3.00 -5.77
N ASN A 108 11.33 -3.18 -6.79
CA ASN A 108 11.38 -4.43 -7.55
C ASN A 108 11.87 -5.61 -6.70
N LEU A 109 12.79 -5.38 -5.75
CA LEU A 109 13.21 -6.40 -4.80
C LEU A 109 12.03 -6.87 -3.94
N GLY A 110 11.19 -5.95 -3.47
CA GLY A 110 9.95 -6.27 -2.76
C GLY A 110 8.95 -7.04 -3.64
N MET A 111 8.74 -6.57 -4.87
CA MET A 111 7.85 -7.24 -5.84
C MET A 111 8.32 -8.65 -6.21
N TRP A 112 9.61 -8.93 -6.13
CA TRP A 112 10.17 -10.26 -6.33
C TRP A 112 10.09 -11.13 -5.05
N ALA A 113 10.49 -10.60 -3.91
CA ALA A 113 10.64 -11.38 -2.67
C ALA A 113 9.28 -11.71 -2.02
N VAL A 114 8.34 -10.77 -1.99
CA VAL A 114 7.06 -10.95 -1.29
C VAL A 114 6.21 -12.07 -1.91
N PRO A 115 6.00 -12.15 -3.24
CA PRO A 115 5.25 -13.25 -3.83
C PRO A 115 5.90 -14.62 -3.62
N ILE A 116 7.23 -14.70 -3.64
CA ILE A 116 7.95 -15.95 -3.36
C ILE A 116 7.70 -16.40 -1.91
N TYR A 117 7.79 -15.47 -0.96
CA TYR A 117 7.56 -15.80 0.44
C TYR A 117 6.11 -16.22 0.70
N VAL A 118 5.14 -15.47 0.16
CA VAL A 118 3.72 -15.81 0.23
C VAL A 118 3.46 -17.17 -0.42
N GLY A 119 4.00 -17.42 -1.61
CA GLY A 119 3.88 -18.72 -2.29
C GLY A 119 4.41 -19.89 -1.45
N ARG A 120 5.49 -19.70 -0.70
CA ARG A 120 6.02 -20.72 0.23
C ARG A 120 5.07 -21.00 1.39
N ILE A 121 4.37 -19.99 1.92
CA ILE A 121 3.34 -20.18 2.95
C ILE A 121 2.25 -21.10 2.40
N PHE A 122 1.70 -20.78 1.23
CA PHE A 122 0.65 -21.58 0.58
C PHE A 122 1.11 -23.01 0.32
N THR A 123 2.31 -23.19 -0.26
CA THR A 123 2.85 -24.53 -0.53
C THR A 123 3.06 -25.36 0.73
N LYS A 124 3.42 -24.72 1.86
CA LYS A 124 3.67 -25.42 3.12
C LYS A 124 2.38 -25.79 3.86
N GLU A 125 1.36 -24.94 3.79
CA GLU A 125 0.15 -25.09 4.58
C GLU A 125 -0.96 -25.86 3.86
N ILE A 126 -1.00 -25.77 2.52
CA ILE A 126 -1.98 -26.51 1.72
C ILE A 126 -1.37 -27.85 1.34
N THR A 127 -1.70 -28.89 2.10
CA THR A 127 -1.27 -30.27 1.85
C THR A 127 -2.30 -31.07 1.05
N GLU A 128 -3.57 -30.65 1.09
CA GLU A 128 -4.69 -31.28 0.37
C GLU A 128 -5.36 -30.24 -0.50
N ALA A 129 -5.37 -30.45 -1.81
CA ALA A 129 -6.04 -29.55 -2.76
C ALA A 129 -7.55 -29.48 -2.46
N GLY A 130 -8.08 -28.24 -2.41
CA GLY A 130 -9.50 -27.98 -2.12
C GLY A 130 -9.87 -28.01 -0.62
N ASN A 131 -8.89 -28.12 0.28
CA ASN A 131 -9.15 -28.01 1.71
C ASN A 131 -9.29 -26.52 2.08
N ILE A 132 -10.52 -26.04 2.14
CA ILE A 132 -10.86 -24.62 2.38
C ILE A 132 -10.25 -24.13 3.71
N THR A 133 -10.18 -24.95 4.74
CA THR A 133 -9.61 -24.56 6.04
C THR A 133 -8.13 -24.27 5.93
N GLN A 134 -7.38 -25.10 5.18
CA GLN A 134 -5.96 -24.88 4.93
C GLN A 134 -5.73 -23.65 4.05
N GLU A 135 -6.56 -23.44 3.03
CA GLU A 135 -6.49 -22.26 2.16
C GLU A 135 -6.73 -20.97 2.93
N ILE A 136 -7.73 -20.93 3.81
CA ILE A 136 -8.01 -19.76 4.67
C ILE A 136 -6.84 -19.53 5.64
N SER A 137 -6.31 -20.58 6.25
CA SER A 137 -5.16 -20.47 7.17
C SER A 137 -3.94 -19.89 6.45
N ALA A 138 -3.59 -20.42 5.28
CA ALA A 138 -2.49 -19.91 4.46
C ALA A 138 -2.68 -18.45 4.05
N ALA A 139 -3.90 -18.06 3.68
CA ALA A 139 -4.23 -16.68 3.36
C ALA A 139 -4.04 -15.75 4.56
N ILE A 140 -4.51 -16.14 5.75
CA ILE A 140 -4.34 -15.35 6.97
C ILE A 140 -2.85 -15.20 7.33
N HIS A 141 -2.06 -16.27 7.22
CA HIS A 141 -0.62 -16.18 7.46
C HIS A 141 0.10 -15.31 6.43
N ALA A 142 -0.33 -15.33 5.17
CA ALA A 142 0.18 -14.40 4.17
C ALA A 142 -0.15 -12.93 4.50
N GLU A 143 -1.35 -12.66 5.04
CA GLU A 143 -1.76 -11.32 5.46
C GLU A 143 -0.88 -10.73 6.57
N TYR A 144 -0.31 -11.54 7.47
CA TYR A 144 0.64 -11.04 8.47
C TYR A 144 1.88 -10.39 7.84
N VAL A 145 2.30 -10.85 6.66
CA VAL A 145 3.40 -10.22 5.91
C VAL A 145 3.00 -8.80 5.50
N PHE A 146 1.80 -8.65 4.96
CA PHE A 146 1.31 -7.35 4.51
C PHE A 146 1.03 -6.41 5.69
N ILE A 147 0.52 -6.91 6.81
CA ILE A 147 0.38 -6.15 8.05
C ILE A 147 1.75 -5.64 8.52
N PHE A 148 2.77 -6.49 8.55
CA PHE A 148 4.13 -6.09 8.91
C PHE A 148 4.65 -4.99 7.98
N LEU A 149 4.50 -5.15 6.67
CA LEU A 149 4.90 -4.14 5.69
C LEU A 149 4.10 -2.84 5.86
N GLY A 150 2.82 -2.91 6.18
CA GLY A 150 1.98 -1.75 6.48
C GLY A 150 2.45 -0.98 7.72
N VAL A 151 2.85 -1.69 8.78
CA VAL A 151 3.44 -1.08 9.98
C VAL A 151 4.76 -0.38 9.66
N VAL A 152 5.63 -1.03 8.87
CA VAL A 152 6.89 -0.42 8.40
C VAL A 152 6.61 0.82 7.55
N ALA A 153 5.61 0.76 6.66
CA ALA A 153 5.22 1.91 5.83
C ALA A 153 4.75 3.10 6.67
N ILE A 154 3.92 2.88 7.69
CA ILE A 154 3.51 3.95 8.62
C ILE A 154 4.72 4.47 9.40
N GLY A 155 5.58 3.60 9.90
CA GLY A 155 6.78 3.99 10.63
C GLY A 155 7.70 4.89 9.79
N THR A 156 7.95 4.52 8.54
CA THR A 156 8.76 5.33 7.61
C THR A 156 8.08 6.65 7.24
N ALA A 157 6.76 6.67 7.03
CA ALA A 157 6.01 7.88 6.78
C ALA A 157 6.04 8.85 7.98
N LEU A 158 5.94 8.32 9.21
CA LEU A 158 6.10 9.11 10.45
C LEU A 158 7.51 9.65 10.59
N MET A 159 8.54 8.86 10.31
CA MET A 159 9.93 9.34 10.31
C MET A 159 10.11 10.50 9.34
N LEU A 160 9.55 10.39 8.13
CA LEU A 160 9.61 11.45 7.13
C LEU A 160 8.84 12.71 7.59
N PHE A 161 7.69 12.54 8.22
CA PHE A 161 6.89 13.63 8.79
C PHE A 161 7.66 14.41 9.87
N PHE A 162 8.29 13.71 10.81
CA PHE A 162 9.09 14.36 11.83
C PHE A 162 10.37 15.02 11.25
N SER A 163 10.98 14.36 10.26
CA SER A 163 12.12 14.92 9.54
C SER A 163 11.73 16.21 8.80
N SER A 164 10.57 16.23 8.11
CA SER A 164 10.05 17.42 7.44
C SER A 164 9.82 18.60 8.39
N LYS A 165 9.36 18.32 9.62
CA LYS A 165 9.19 19.34 10.64
C LYS A 165 10.52 19.90 11.18
N ASN A 166 11.54 19.05 11.29
CA ASN A 166 12.85 19.44 11.77
C ASN A 166 13.71 20.13 10.69
N HIS A 167 13.35 19.93 9.42
CA HIS A 167 14.03 20.46 8.23
C HIS A 167 13.07 21.19 7.31
N PRO A 168 12.53 22.37 7.75
CA PRO A 168 11.55 23.13 6.98
C PRO A 168 12.10 23.61 5.62
N GLU A 169 13.43 23.70 5.49
CA GLU A 169 14.14 24.02 4.25
C GLU A 169 13.91 23.01 3.12
N LEU A 170 13.45 21.79 3.41
CA LEU A 170 13.13 20.78 2.40
C LEU A 170 11.79 21.06 1.68
N HIS A 171 10.97 21.95 2.20
CA HIS A 171 9.68 22.34 1.62
C HIS A 171 8.74 21.17 1.27
N LEU A 172 8.91 20.00 1.94
CA LEU A 172 8.20 18.75 1.63
C LEU A 172 6.68 18.90 1.71
N ASP A 173 6.21 19.60 2.71
CA ASP A 173 4.79 19.76 3.02
C ASP A 173 4.18 21.06 2.47
N GLN A 174 4.93 21.79 1.65
CA GLN A 174 4.40 22.98 0.97
C GLN A 174 3.65 22.56 -0.30
N PRO A 175 2.59 23.33 -0.68
CA PRO A 175 1.94 23.20 -1.97
C PRO A 175 2.93 23.29 -3.14
N ALA A 176 2.57 22.74 -4.28
CA ALA A 176 3.32 22.97 -5.52
C ALA A 176 3.27 24.47 -5.89
N GLN A 177 4.41 25.01 -6.29
CA GLN A 177 4.51 26.40 -6.76
C GLN A 177 4.07 26.51 -8.23
#